data_733d92614fbd23f942d3fa37565006bf
#
_entry.id   733d92614fbd23f942d3fa37565006bf
#
_cell.length_a   1.000
_cell.length_b   1.000
_cell.length_c   1.000
_cell.angle_alpha   90.00
_cell.angle_beta   90.00
_cell.angle_gamma   90.00
#
_symmetry.space_group_name_H-M   'P 1'
#
loop_
_entity.id
_entity.type
_entity.pdbx_description
1 polymer ?
#
loop_
_entity_poly.entity_id
_entity_poly.type
_entity_poly.pdbx_seq_one_letter_code
_entity_poly.pdbx_strand_id
1 'polypeptide(L)'
;MRSALMCGALLASAGAQAATQTATSKVITLRPITLVNSTSLDFGSVVPGLTNGTVTINSRTGVRTRTVVTLVGSTFSRARFVAAASVGRIVTLTVNAPTITLTSGANTMTVNTLRVSADGGAVRTFGQNYTIPASGTITFDVGGRLNVTANKPAGLYSGTFSLTLNYQ
;
A
#
# COMPACT_ATOMS: atom_id res chain seq x y z
N MET A 1 -93.82 13.00 -43.45
CA MET A 1 -93.12 11.87 -42.82
C MET A 1 -91.69 12.27 -42.73
N ARG A 2 -91.22 12.59 -41.54
CA ARG A 2 -89.86 13.02 -41.25
C ARG A 2 -89.17 11.96 -40.36
N SER A 3 -88.22 11.27 -40.91
CA SER A 3 -87.34 10.33 -40.13
C SER A 3 -86.15 11.10 -39.57
N ALA A 4 -86.03 11.13 -38.25
CA ALA A 4 -84.89 11.67 -37.56
C ALA A 4 -83.85 10.59 -37.44
N LEU A 5 -82.62 10.83 -37.96
CA LEU A 5 -81.47 9.98 -37.83
C LEU A 5 -80.70 10.42 -36.58
N MET A 6 -80.67 9.55 -35.55
CA MET A 6 -79.95 9.77 -34.30
C MET A 6 -78.55 9.25 -34.46
N CYS A 7 -77.60 10.16 -34.55
CA CYS A 7 -76.15 9.82 -34.61
C CYS A 7 -75.59 9.64 -33.17
N GLY A 8 -75.39 8.41 -32.77
CA GLY A 8 -74.77 8.10 -31.46
C GLY A 8 -73.26 8.23 -31.55
N ALA A 9 -72.67 9.18 -30.83
CA ALA A 9 -71.23 9.34 -30.70
C ALA A 9 -70.68 8.32 -29.64
N LEU A 10 -69.94 7.35 -30.08
CA LEU A 10 -69.15 6.49 -29.17
C LEU A 10 -67.91 7.28 -28.70
N LEU A 11 -67.89 7.65 -27.43
CA LEU A 11 -66.70 8.12 -26.74
C LEU A 11 -65.85 6.92 -26.39
N ALA A 12 -64.78 6.66 -27.16
CA ALA A 12 -63.73 5.70 -26.78
C ALA A 12 -62.85 6.34 -25.69
N SER A 13 -62.98 5.89 -24.45
CA SER A 13 -62.06 6.22 -23.36
C SER A 13 -60.74 5.50 -23.59
N ALA A 14 -59.72 6.23 -24.04
CA ALA A 14 -58.33 5.73 -24.06
C ALA A 14 -57.86 5.57 -22.59
N GLY A 15 -57.85 4.35 -22.10
CA GLY A 15 -57.29 4.02 -20.80
C GLY A 15 -55.76 4.30 -20.81
N ALA A 16 -55.33 5.25 -19.98
CA ALA A 16 -53.90 5.48 -19.77
C ALA A 16 -53.27 4.21 -19.16
N GLN A 17 -52.45 3.55 -19.93
CA GLN A 17 -51.65 2.40 -19.45
C GLN A 17 -50.44 2.95 -18.71
N ALA A 18 -50.39 2.74 -17.40
CA ALA A 18 -49.19 3.04 -16.59
C ALA A 18 -48.12 1.96 -16.81
N ALA A 19 -47.02 2.37 -17.43
CA ALA A 19 -45.83 1.51 -17.55
C ALA A 19 -45.01 1.61 -16.26
N THR A 20 -44.91 0.49 -15.51
CA THR A 20 -44.01 0.37 -14.34
C THR A 20 -42.70 -0.26 -14.77
N GLN A 21 -41.59 0.42 -14.48
CA GLN A 21 -40.22 -0.10 -14.66
C GLN A 21 -39.60 -0.36 -13.29
N THR A 22 -39.04 -1.55 -13.12
CA THR A 22 -38.31 -1.93 -11.89
C THR A 22 -36.83 -1.67 -12.07
N ALA A 23 -36.23 -0.89 -11.15
CA ALA A 23 -34.79 -0.67 -11.07
C ALA A 23 -34.24 -1.46 -9.88
N THR A 24 -33.11 -2.17 -10.09
CA THR A 24 -32.42 -2.90 -9.03
C THR A 24 -31.34 -2.00 -8.41
N SER A 25 -31.42 -1.76 -7.10
CA SER A 25 -30.38 -1.07 -6.33
C SER A 25 -29.47 -2.10 -5.68
N LYS A 26 -28.12 -1.93 -5.80
CA LYS A 26 -27.12 -2.84 -5.24
C LYS A 26 -26.07 -2.03 -4.53
N VAL A 27 -25.70 -2.45 -3.31
CA VAL A 27 -24.57 -1.93 -2.54
C VAL A 27 -23.65 -3.10 -2.15
N ILE A 28 -22.35 -2.87 -2.16
CA ILE A 28 -21.36 -3.83 -1.68
C ILE A 28 -20.64 -3.15 -0.53
N THR A 29 -20.70 -3.76 0.67
CA THR A 29 -19.92 -3.36 1.84
C THR A 29 -18.59 -4.07 1.83
N LEU A 30 -17.51 -3.35 2.11
CA LEU A 30 -16.15 -3.89 2.21
C LEU A 30 -15.73 -3.95 3.68
N ARG A 31 -14.87 -4.94 4.01
CA ARG A 31 -14.21 -4.99 5.30
C ARG A 31 -13.27 -3.80 5.44
N PRO A 32 -13.22 -3.10 6.59
CA PRO A 32 -12.21 -2.07 6.84
C PRO A 32 -10.81 -2.64 6.67
N ILE A 33 -9.90 -1.84 6.07
CA ILE A 33 -8.49 -2.20 5.96
C ILE A 33 -7.83 -2.03 7.33
N THR A 34 -7.04 -3.03 7.74
CA THR A 34 -6.09 -2.91 8.84
C THR A 34 -4.67 -3.08 8.32
N LEU A 35 -3.73 -2.32 8.85
CA LEU A 35 -2.30 -2.41 8.50
C LEU A 35 -1.49 -2.27 9.80
N VAL A 36 -0.75 -3.32 10.15
CA VAL A 36 0.01 -3.41 11.41
C VAL A 36 1.48 -3.63 11.09
N ASN A 37 2.37 -2.82 11.67
CA ASN A 37 3.81 -3.08 11.64
C ASN A 37 4.15 -4.15 12.68
N SER A 38 4.71 -5.27 12.24
CA SER A 38 5.16 -6.38 13.11
C SER A 38 6.67 -6.39 13.34
N THR A 39 7.44 -5.76 12.45
CA THR A 39 8.90 -5.68 12.54
C THR A 39 9.36 -4.38 11.91
N SER A 40 10.28 -3.66 12.57
CA SER A 40 10.86 -2.43 12.04
C SER A 40 12.01 -2.71 11.07
N LEU A 41 12.33 -1.72 10.20
CA LEU A 41 13.51 -1.75 9.35
C LEU A 41 14.73 -1.41 10.19
N ASP A 42 15.64 -2.36 10.35
CA ASP A 42 16.86 -2.20 11.13
C ASP A 42 18.07 -2.62 10.29
N PHE A 43 18.98 -1.69 10.04
CA PHE A 43 20.21 -1.94 9.29
C PHE A 43 21.32 -2.57 10.14
N GLY A 44 21.11 -2.67 11.47
CA GLY A 44 22.09 -3.19 12.43
C GLY A 44 23.25 -2.23 12.67
N SER A 45 24.29 -2.73 13.32
CA SER A 45 25.49 -1.96 13.62
C SER A 45 26.43 -1.89 12.42
N VAL A 46 26.90 -0.68 12.13
CA VAL A 46 27.81 -0.41 11.00
C VAL A 46 28.98 0.48 11.46
N VAL A 47 30.17 0.21 10.94
CA VAL A 47 31.34 1.07 11.11
C VAL A 47 31.56 1.82 9.79
N PRO A 48 31.47 3.18 9.77
CA PRO A 48 31.74 3.96 8.59
C PRO A 48 33.18 3.76 8.09
N GLY A 49 33.36 3.80 6.78
CA GLY A 49 34.69 3.81 6.16
C GLY A 49 35.25 5.22 6.01
N LEU A 50 36.47 5.30 5.42
CA LEU A 50 37.12 6.58 5.05
C LEU A 50 36.45 7.24 3.83
N THR A 51 35.60 6.54 3.11
CA THR A 51 34.81 7.03 1.98
C THR A 51 33.34 6.64 2.19
N ASN A 52 32.45 7.30 1.43
CA ASN A 52 31.02 7.03 1.52
C ASN A 52 30.70 5.60 1.11
N GLY A 53 29.82 4.96 1.87
CA GLY A 53 29.37 3.60 1.64
C GLY A 53 27.87 3.44 1.80
N THR A 54 27.40 2.23 1.58
CA THR A 54 25.96 1.93 1.71
C THR A 54 25.75 0.60 2.42
N VAL A 55 24.58 0.48 3.07
CA VAL A 55 24.03 -0.80 3.54
C VAL A 55 22.66 -0.98 2.92
N THR A 56 22.42 -2.11 2.29
CA THR A 56 21.13 -2.40 1.65
C THR A 56 20.51 -3.64 2.27
N ILE A 57 19.21 -3.56 2.61
CA ILE A 57 18.40 -4.70 3.01
C ILE A 57 17.41 -4.99 1.89
N ASN A 58 17.46 -6.22 1.37
CA ASN A 58 16.55 -6.67 0.33
C ASN A 58 15.17 -6.96 0.93
N SER A 59 14.10 -6.35 0.37
CA SER A 59 12.74 -6.52 0.88
C SER A 59 12.23 -7.96 0.76
N ARG A 60 12.62 -8.70 -0.29
CA ARG A 60 12.14 -10.07 -0.52
C ARG A 60 12.90 -11.10 0.34
N THR A 61 14.23 -11.05 0.32
CA THR A 61 15.07 -12.07 0.94
C THR A 61 15.47 -11.72 2.38
N GLY A 62 15.41 -10.44 2.76
CA GLY A 62 15.94 -9.94 4.03
C GLY A 62 17.48 -9.87 4.06
N VAL A 63 18.19 -10.25 2.99
CA VAL A 63 19.66 -10.25 2.95
C VAL A 63 20.18 -8.83 3.07
N ARG A 64 21.19 -8.65 3.96
CA ARG A 64 21.93 -7.41 4.16
C ARG A 64 23.22 -7.44 3.34
N THR A 65 23.40 -6.45 2.47
CA THR A 65 24.62 -6.23 1.67
C THR A 65 25.22 -4.86 1.96
N ARG A 66 26.50 -4.66 1.63
CA ARG A 66 27.21 -3.42 1.92
C ARG A 66 28.20 -3.04 0.83
N THR A 67 28.56 -1.77 0.79
CA THR A 67 29.74 -1.24 0.09
C THR A 67 30.54 -0.38 1.06
N VAL A 68 31.87 -0.53 1.09
CA VAL A 68 32.84 0.29 1.86
C VAL A 68 32.72 0.16 3.39
N VAL A 69 31.51 0.16 3.97
CA VAL A 69 31.32 0.09 5.44
C VAL A 69 31.60 -1.31 5.98
N THR A 70 31.94 -1.40 7.26
CA THR A 70 32.06 -2.68 7.96
C THR A 70 30.76 -2.99 8.72
N LEU A 71 30.20 -4.17 8.50
CA LEU A 71 29.04 -4.66 9.25
C LEU A 71 29.49 -5.32 10.54
N VAL A 72 28.81 -4.99 11.64
CA VAL A 72 29.07 -5.57 12.97
C VAL A 72 27.83 -6.32 13.44
N GLY A 73 28.01 -7.54 13.93
CA GLY A 73 26.93 -8.37 14.41
C GLY A 73 25.97 -8.86 13.31
N SER A 74 25.00 -9.65 13.73
CA SER A 74 23.98 -10.28 12.86
C SER A 74 22.58 -9.76 13.10
N THR A 75 22.39 -8.80 14.02
CA THR A 75 21.06 -8.20 14.30
C THR A 75 20.75 -7.16 13.25
N PHE A 76 19.80 -7.47 12.38
CA PHE A 76 19.21 -6.57 11.37
C PHE A 76 17.90 -7.16 10.90
N SER A 77 17.00 -6.34 10.37
CA SER A 77 15.71 -6.80 9.86
C SER A 77 15.17 -5.92 8.75
N ARG A 78 14.45 -6.53 7.80
CA ARG A 78 13.53 -5.80 6.94
C ARG A 78 12.29 -5.43 7.73
N ALA A 79 11.64 -4.31 7.39
CA ALA A 79 10.36 -4.01 8.00
C ALA A 79 9.28 -4.95 7.47
N ARG A 80 8.37 -5.36 8.35
CA ARG A 80 7.23 -6.21 7.99
C ARG A 80 5.92 -5.58 8.44
N PHE A 81 4.98 -5.53 7.52
CA PHE A 81 3.62 -5.06 7.75
C PHE A 81 2.64 -6.15 7.34
N VAL A 82 1.64 -6.38 8.17
CA VAL A 82 0.56 -7.33 7.88
C VAL A 82 -0.72 -6.52 7.69
N ALA A 83 -1.36 -6.70 6.57
CA ALA A 83 -2.63 -6.07 6.26
C ALA A 83 -3.75 -7.09 6.18
N ALA A 84 -4.96 -6.69 6.61
CA ALA A 84 -6.18 -7.45 6.36
C ALA A 84 -7.21 -6.56 5.66
N ALA A 85 -7.90 -7.14 4.67
CA ALA A 85 -8.86 -6.43 3.82
C ALA A 85 -9.87 -7.43 3.21
N SER A 86 -10.81 -6.93 2.41
CA SER A 86 -11.78 -7.79 1.70
C SER A 86 -11.10 -8.63 0.63
N VAL A 87 -11.35 -9.93 0.64
CA VAL A 87 -10.81 -10.91 -0.31
C VAL A 87 -11.13 -10.54 -1.76
N GLY A 88 -10.16 -10.75 -2.65
CA GLY A 88 -10.28 -10.49 -4.09
C GLY A 88 -10.31 -9.00 -4.47
N ARG A 89 -10.23 -8.08 -3.50
CA ARG A 89 -10.17 -6.65 -3.78
C ARG A 89 -8.76 -6.20 -4.09
N ILE A 90 -8.67 -5.19 -4.95
CA ILE A 90 -7.40 -4.53 -5.28
C ILE A 90 -7.15 -3.43 -4.28
N VAL A 91 -5.92 -3.38 -3.76
CA VAL A 91 -5.43 -2.35 -2.86
C VAL A 91 -4.14 -1.75 -3.41
N THR A 92 -3.89 -0.48 -3.12
CA THR A 92 -2.64 0.20 -3.47
C THR A 92 -1.88 0.54 -2.20
N LEU A 93 -0.59 0.15 -2.15
CA LEU A 93 0.31 0.46 -1.04
C LEU A 93 1.18 1.67 -1.41
N THR A 94 1.14 2.71 -0.57
CA THR A 94 1.96 3.91 -0.71
C THR A 94 2.83 4.13 0.53
N VAL A 95 3.92 4.88 0.37
CA VAL A 95 4.79 5.33 1.45
C VAL A 95 4.72 6.86 1.55
N ASN A 96 4.74 7.40 2.77
CA ASN A 96 4.65 8.84 3.00
C ASN A 96 5.83 9.64 2.41
N ALA A 97 7.02 9.02 2.35
CA ALA A 97 8.22 9.66 1.79
C ALA A 97 9.13 8.61 1.13
N PRO A 98 9.70 8.89 -0.06
CA PRO A 98 10.61 7.97 -0.75
C PRO A 98 11.99 7.88 -0.08
N THR A 99 12.31 8.82 0.79
CA THR A 99 13.56 8.90 1.57
C THR A 99 13.26 9.12 3.04
N ILE A 100 13.94 8.38 3.91
CA ILE A 100 13.82 8.52 5.36
C ILE A 100 15.11 9.18 5.86
N THR A 101 14.98 10.24 6.65
CA THR A 101 16.11 10.82 7.37
C THR A 101 16.20 10.17 8.74
N LEU A 102 17.35 9.57 9.04
CA LEU A 102 17.71 9.07 10.36
C LEU A 102 18.54 10.13 11.07
N THR A 103 18.26 10.40 12.34
CA THR A 103 18.93 11.44 13.14
C THR A 103 19.59 10.85 14.39
N SER A 104 20.71 11.43 14.77
CA SER A 104 21.40 11.19 16.05
C SER A 104 21.99 12.53 16.51
N GLY A 105 21.29 13.23 17.41
CA GLY A 105 21.59 14.62 17.74
C GLY A 105 21.55 15.50 16.47
N ALA A 106 22.59 16.25 16.19
CA ALA A 106 22.73 17.07 14.99
C ALA A 106 23.13 16.30 13.72
N ASN A 107 23.47 15.02 13.84
CA ASN A 107 23.94 14.21 12.71
C ASN A 107 22.80 13.48 12.04
N THR A 108 22.89 13.34 10.71
CA THR A 108 21.87 12.67 9.91
C THR A 108 22.46 11.61 8.99
N MET A 109 21.69 10.57 8.70
CA MET A 109 21.90 9.62 7.60
C MET A 109 20.60 9.52 6.80
N THR A 110 20.68 9.05 5.56
CA THR A 110 19.47 8.89 4.73
C THR A 110 19.29 7.45 4.30
N VAL A 111 18.04 6.98 4.38
CA VAL A 111 17.62 5.74 3.73
C VAL A 111 16.84 6.12 2.49
N ASN A 112 17.26 5.61 1.35
CA ASN A 112 16.60 5.79 0.06
C ASN A 112 16.33 4.45 -0.61
N THR A 113 15.82 4.51 -1.85
CA THR A 113 15.55 3.32 -2.66
C THR A 113 14.71 2.29 -1.90
N LEU A 114 13.69 2.78 -1.18
CA LEU A 114 12.74 1.90 -0.50
C LEU A 114 12.05 0.99 -1.52
N ARG A 115 11.96 -0.27 -1.18
CA ARG A 115 11.33 -1.31 -2.00
C ARG A 115 10.44 -2.19 -1.14
N VAL A 116 9.41 -2.74 -1.76
CA VAL A 116 8.45 -3.63 -1.12
C VAL A 116 8.37 -4.97 -1.85
N SER A 117 8.15 -6.04 -1.09
CA SER A 117 7.78 -7.36 -1.59
C SER A 117 6.51 -7.79 -0.86
N ALA A 118 5.48 -8.19 -1.59
CA ALA A 118 4.24 -8.71 -1.03
C ALA A 118 4.28 -10.24 -1.03
N ASP A 119 4.00 -10.86 0.12
CA ASP A 119 3.97 -12.32 0.33
C ASP A 119 5.19 -13.06 -0.25
N GLY A 120 6.40 -12.46 -0.13
CA GLY A 120 7.63 -13.00 -0.69
C GLY A 120 7.73 -12.96 -2.22
N GLY A 121 6.82 -12.27 -2.90
CA GLY A 121 6.81 -12.07 -4.34
C GLY A 121 7.91 -11.13 -4.85
N ALA A 122 7.79 -10.65 -6.08
CA ALA A 122 8.77 -9.77 -6.71
C ALA A 122 9.00 -8.47 -5.92
N VAL A 123 10.24 -7.98 -5.93
CA VAL A 123 10.60 -6.66 -5.39
C VAL A 123 10.03 -5.57 -6.29
N ARG A 124 9.26 -4.63 -5.72
CA ARG A 124 8.57 -3.56 -6.43
C ARG A 124 8.80 -2.20 -5.78
N THR A 125 8.48 -1.14 -6.52
CA THR A 125 8.32 0.22 -5.99
C THR A 125 6.97 0.36 -5.28
N PHE A 126 6.81 1.37 -4.45
CA PHE A 126 5.50 1.76 -3.91
C PHE A 126 4.58 2.33 -4.99
N GLY A 127 3.27 2.41 -4.68
CA GLY A 127 2.25 2.86 -5.65
C GLY A 127 1.75 1.74 -6.57
N GLN A 128 2.10 0.48 -6.31
CA GLN A 128 1.62 -0.67 -7.08
C GLN A 128 0.36 -1.26 -6.47
N ASN A 129 -0.42 -1.90 -7.33
CA ASN A 129 -1.65 -2.59 -6.97
C ASN A 129 -1.37 -4.04 -6.55
N TYR A 130 -2.10 -4.49 -5.54
CA TYR A 130 -2.04 -5.84 -5.00
C TYR A 130 -3.46 -6.38 -4.84
N THR A 131 -3.68 -7.64 -5.21
CA THR A 131 -4.96 -8.31 -4.96
C THR A 131 -4.91 -9.01 -3.60
N ILE A 132 -5.91 -8.78 -2.76
CA ILE A 132 -6.01 -9.46 -1.46
C ILE A 132 -6.30 -10.94 -1.70
N PRO A 133 -5.44 -11.85 -1.19
CA PRO A 133 -5.60 -13.28 -1.39
C PRO A 133 -6.81 -13.84 -0.63
N ALA A 134 -7.12 -15.13 -0.88
CA ALA A 134 -8.25 -15.83 -0.27
C ALA A 134 -8.17 -15.90 1.28
N SER A 135 -6.97 -15.78 1.86
CA SER A 135 -6.77 -15.67 3.31
C SER A 135 -7.33 -14.37 3.90
N GLY A 136 -7.61 -13.35 3.08
CA GLY A 136 -8.01 -12.02 3.53
C GLY A 136 -6.88 -11.20 4.17
N THR A 137 -5.63 -11.72 4.13
CA THR A 137 -4.45 -11.06 4.68
C THR A 137 -3.32 -11.05 3.66
N ILE A 138 -2.50 -10.00 3.67
CA ILE A 138 -1.32 -9.87 2.82
C ILE A 138 -0.17 -9.30 3.65
N THR A 139 1.04 -9.82 3.44
CA THR A 139 2.25 -9.35 4.13
C THR A 139 3.09 -8.52 3.19
N PHE A 140 3.48 -7.32 3.64
CA PHE A 140 4.39 -6.43 2.93
C PHE A 140 5.73 -6.37 3.66
N ASP A 141 6.77 -6.85 3.03
CA ASP A 141 8.15 -6.74 3.51
C ASP A 141 8.83 -5.56 2.83
N VAL A 142 9.41 -4.64 3.62
CA VAL A 142 10.06 -3.42 3.13
C VAL A 142 11.54 -3.45 3.43
N GLY A 143 12.34 -3.20 2.41
CA GLY A 143 13.78 -2.98 2.48
C GLY A 143 14.16 -1.63 1.91
N GLY A 144 15.45 -1.29 1.96
CA GLY A 144 15.95 -0.01 1.48
C GLY A 144 17.46 0.06 1.52
N ARG A 145 18.01 1.21 1.11
CA ARG A 145 19.44 1.50 1.12
C ARG A 145 19.75 2.64 2.07
N LEU A 146 20.53 2.33 3.11
CA LEU A 146 21.13 3.32 4.01
C LEU A 146 22.39 3.89 3.35
N ASN A 147 22.49 5.20 3.25
CA ASN A 147 23.70 5.90 2.84
C ASN A 147 24.51 6.28 4.09
N VAL A 148 25.73 5.81 4.17
CA VAL A 148 26.65 6.07 5.27
C VAL A 148 27.77 6.94 4.75
N THR A 149 27.79 8.22 5.15
CA THR A 149 28.90 9.13 4.78
C THR A 149 30.17 8.78 5.52
N ALA A 150 31.32 9.10 4.92
CA ALA A 150 32.62 8.91 5.53
C ALA A 150 32.72 9.55 6.94
N ASN A 151 33.45 8.91 7.84
CA ASN A 151 33.75 9.42 9.17
C ASN A 151 32.51 9.84 9.99
N LYS A 152 31.35 9.17 9.75
CA LYS A 152 30.12 9.48 10.46
C LYS A 152 30.27 9.23 11.96
N PRO A 153 29.92 10.18 12.86
CA PRO A 153 30.05 9.96 14.29
C PRO A 153 29.27 8.75 14.79
N ALA A 154 29.80 8.08 15.81
CA ALA A 154 29.09 7.00 16.48
C ALA A 154 27.82 7.54 17.14
N GLY A 155 26.77 6.74 17.13
CA GLY A 155 25.47 7.09 17.73
C GLY A 155 24.35 6.19 17.23
N LEU A 156 23.21 6.24 17.89
CA LEU A 156 21.98 5.63 17.43
C LEU A 156 21.28 6.57 16.45
N TYR A 157 21.23 6.19 15.18
CA TYR A 157 20.51 6.92 14.14
C TYR A 157 19.13 6.32 13.97
N SER A 158 18.08 7.09 14.24
CA SER A 158 16.70 6.66 14.15
C SER A 158 15.85 7.61 13.31
N GLY A 159 14.81 7.08 12.69
CA GLY A 159 13.83 7.81 11.89
C GLY A 159 12.62 6.94 11.64
N THR A 160 11.53 7.53 11.18
CA THR A 160 10.26 6.84 10.95
C THR A 160 9.78 7.02 9.52
N PHE A 161 9.03 6.05 9.05
CA PHE A 161 8.24 6.14 7.83
C PHE A 161 6.88 5.48 8.07
N SER A 162 5.89 5.86 7.30
CA SER A 162 4.55 5.30 7.37
C SER A 162 4.10 4.79 6.00
N LEU A 163 3.31 3.72 6.04
CA LEU A 163 2.66 3.16 4.87
C LEU A 163 1.17 3.41 4.95
N THR A 164 0.56 3.61 3.80
CA THR A 164 -0.89 3.74 3.65
C THR A 164 -1.37 2.70 2.63
N LEU A 165 -2.44 2.01 2.97
CA LEU A 165 -3.08 1.02 2.11
C LEU A 165 -4.52 1.45 1.84
N ASN A 166 -4.88 1.60 0.56
CA ASN A 166 -6.21 2.03 0.14
C ASN A 166 -6.82 1.02 -0.84
N TYR A 167 -8.16 0.85 -0.78
CA TYR A 167 -8.90 0.19 -1.85
C TYR A 167 -8.87 1.01 -3.14
N GLN A 168 -8.88 0.31 -4.29
CA GLN A 168 -9.08 0.87 -5.61
C GLN A 168 -10.54 0.73 -6.06
#